data_f65cd5889557d157a0fdca4df59d4e12
#
_entry.id   f65cd5889557d157a0fdca4df59d4e12
#
_cell.length_a   1.000
_cell.length_b   1.000
_cell.length_c   1.000
_cell.angle_alpha   90.00
_cell.angle_beta   90.00
_cell.angle_gamma   90.00
#
_symmetry.space_group_name_H-M   'P 1'
#
loop_
_entity.id
_entity.type
_entity.pdbx_description
1 polymer ?
#
loop_
_entity_poly.entity_id
_entity_poly.type
_entity_poly.pdbx_seq_one_letter_code
_entity_poly.pdbx_strand_id
1 'polypeptide(L)'
;MVEHAETDEGIASCYDVMAELRPHVTREQFLPLVRSMQADGFRLACIRDGGRVVAVAGYRFGANLFCGKHMYVDDLVTADAERSKGHGRELLAWLRALAVENDCDVFDLDSGVQRKRAHAFYLREGMELSSYHFSVRLKPR
;
A
#
# COMPACT_ATOMS: atom_id res chain seq x y z
N MET A 1 -6.39 7.17 13.00
CA MET A 1 -4.96 7.02 13.35
C MET A 1 -4.39 5.79 12.67
N VAL A 2 -3.20 5.93 12.13
CA VAL A 2 -2.54 4.84 11.41
C VAL A 2 -1.76 3.97 12.40
N GLU A 3 -1.84 2.65 12.20
CA GLU A 3 -1.08 1.70 13.00
C GLU A 3 -0.56 0.58 12.11
N HIS A 4 0.50 -0.11 12.57
CA HIS A 4 0.97 -1.30 11.88
C HIS A 4 0.13 -2.51 12.27
N ALA A 5 -0.15 -3.37 11.30
CA ALA A 5 -0.81 -4.65 11.54
C ALA A 5 0.28 -5.71 11.71
N GLU A 6 0.54 -6.14 12.94
CA GLU A 6 1.67 -7.00 13.26
C GLU A 6 1.28 -8.37 13.80
N THR A 7 0.15 -8.47 14.50
CA THR A 7 -0.33 -9.77 14.98
C THR A 7 -1.06 -10.49 13.87
N ASP A 8 -1.21 -11.82 14.01
CA ASP A 8 -1.98 -12.61 13.05
C ASP A 8 -3.40 -12.07 12.90
N GLU A 9 -4.03 -11.72 14.02
CA GLU A 9 -5.39 -11.18 14.00
C GLU A 9 -5.45 -9.81 13.33
N GLY A 10 -4.44 -8.95 13.63
CA GLY A 10 -4.36 -7.63 13.03
C GLY A 10 -4.20 -7.70 11.52
N ILE A 11 -3.31 -8.58 11.06
CA ILE A 11 -3.10 -8.79 9.61
C ILE A 11 -4.38 -9.33 8.97
N ALA A 12 -4.97 -10.38 9.55
CA ALA A 12 -6.18 -10.98 9.00
C ALA A 12 -7.33 -9.97 8.89
N SER A 13 -7.42 -9.04 9.84
CA SER A 13 -8.47 -8.01 9.82
C SER A 13 -8.36 -7.05 8.64
N CYS A 14 -7.22 -6.99 7.98
CA CYS A 14 -7.00 -6.12 6.81
C CYS A 14 -7.48 -6.78 5.51
N TYR A 15 -7.83 -8.06 5.52
CA TYR A 15 -8.12 -8.78 4.29
C TYR A 15 -9.28 -8.20 3.49
N ASP A 16 -10.41 -7.89 4.14
CA ASP A 16 -11.59 -7.45 3.40
C ASP A 16 -11.33 -6.18 2.60
N VAL A 17 -10.56 -5.25 3.16
CA VAL A 17 -10.21 -4.01 2.46
C VAL A 17 -9.16 -4.30 1.37
N MET A 18 -8.13 -5.09 1.69
CA MET A 18 -7.11 -5.45 0.71
C MET A 18 -7.71 -6.20 -0.48
N ALA A 19 -8.72 -7.03 -0.26
CA ALA A 19 -9.37 -7.80 -1.31
C ALA A 19 -10.05 -6.92 -2.35
N GLU A 20 -10.44 -5.70 -1.99
CA GLU A 20 -11.01 -4.76 -2.96
C GLU A 20 -9.98 -4.34 -4.01
N LEU A 21 -8.70 -4.29 -3.62
CA LEU A 21 -7.60 -3.98 -4.53
C LEU A 21 -7.01 -5.23 -5.17
N ARG A 22 -6.93 -6.33 -4.42
CA ARG A 22 -6.30 -7.58 -4.82
C ARG A 22 -7.29 -8.74 -4.77
N PRO A 23 -8.35 -8.73 -5.60
CA PRO A 23 -9.42 -9.73 -5.50
C PRO A 23 -8.97 -11.16 -5.81
N HIS A 24 -7.80 -11.33 -6.43
CA HIS A 24 -7.25 -12.65 -6.75
C HIS A 24 -6.61 -13.36 -5.54
N VAL A 25 -6.41 -12.65 -4.42
CA VAL A 25 -5.87 -13.23 -3.19
C VAL A 25 -7.03 -13.70 -2.32
N THR A 26 -7.04 -14.97 -1.95
CA THR A 26 -8.12 -15.51 -1.10
C THR A 26 -7.85 -15.21 0.37
N ARG A 27 -8.90 -15.31 1.17
CA ARG A 27 -8.77 -15.11 2.63
C ARG A 27 -7.77 -16.10 3.23
N GLU A 28 -7.80 -17.34 2.78
CA GLU A 28 -6.91 -18.40 3.30
C GLU A 28 -5.46 -18.16 2.91
N GLN A 29 -5.22 -17.52 1.78
CA GLN A 29 -3.86 -17.22 1.31
C GLN A 29 -3.26 -15.99 1.97
N PHE A 30 -4.11 -15.07 2.45
CA PHE A 30 -3.66 -13.72 2.80
C PHE A 30 -2.63 -13.70 3.93
N LEU A 31 -2.94 -14.27 5.09
CA LEU A 31 -2.04 -14.24 6.24
C LEU A 31 -0.69 -14.93 5.94
N PRO A 32 -0.67 -16.16 5.41
CA PRO A 32 0.61 -16.80 5.08
C PRO A 32 1.43 -16.00 4.06
N LEU A 33 0.76 -15.41 3.07
CA LEU A 33 1.44 -14.62 2.04
C LEU A 33 2.06 -13.35 2.64
N VAL A 34 1.31 -12.63 3.48
CA VAL A 34 1.82 -11.44 4.16
C VAL A 34 3.03 -11.81 5.03
N ARG A 35 2.94 -12.91 5.78
CA ARG A 35 4.06 -13.38 6.63
C ARG A 35 5.30 -13.69 5.79
N SER A 36 5.12 -14.37 4.66
CA SER A 36 6.21 -14.66 3.74
C SER A 36 6.86 -13.37 3.23
N MET A 37 6.05 -12.40 2.84
CA MET A 37 6.54 -11.12 2.32
C MET A 37 7.23 -10.29 3.40
N GLN A 38 6.77 -10.39 4.65
CA GLN A 38 7.41 -9.69 5.77
C GLN A 38 8.85 -10.15 5.98
N ALA A 39 9.16 -11.40 5.67
CA ALA A 39 10.53 -11.91 5.72
C ALA A 39 11.43 -11.14 4.74
N ASP A 40 10.87 -10.60 3.66
CA ASP A 40 11.58 -9.82 2.65
C ASP A 40 11.39 -8.31 2.84
N GLY A 41 10.93 -7.88 4.02
CA GLY A 41 10.86 -6.46 4.36
C GLY A 41 9.50 -5.79 4.18
N PHE A 42 8.48 -6.53 3.72
CA PHE A 42 7.13 -5.97 3.58
C PHE A 42 6.55 -5.57 4.94
N ARG A 43 5.82 -4.46 4.97
CA ARG A 43 5.14 -3.98 6.19
C ARG A 43 3.71 -3.62 5.82
N LEU A 44 2.81 -3.89 6.76
CA LEU A 44 1.38 -3.62 6.56
C LEU A 44 0.93 -2.61 7.60
N ALA A 45 0.24 -1.57 7.14
CA ALA A 45 -0.32 -0.52 8.00
C ALA A 45 -1.79 -0.32 7.67
N CYS A 46 -2.55 0.15 8.64
CA CYS A 46 -3.98 0.33 8.43
C CYS A 46 -4.54 1.48 9.26
N ILE A 47 -5.74 1.92 8.89
CA ILE A 47 -6.55 2.83 9.68
C ILE A 47 -7.79 2.06 10.12
N ARG A 48 -8.15 2.20 11.41
CA ARG A 48 -9.38 1.63 11.96
C ARG A 48 -10.34 2.75 12.32
N ASP A 49 -11.60 2.48 12.13
CA ASP A 49 -12.68 3.36 12.55
C ASP A 49 -13.73 2.47 13.24
N GLY A 50 -13.92 2.70 14.55
CA GLY A 50 -14.81 1.86 15.34
C GLY A 50 -14.36 0.41 15.41
N GLY A 51 -13.05 0.17 15.43
CA GLY A 51 -12.48 -1.18 15.48
C GLY A 51 -12.42 -1.88 14.13
N ARG A 52 -13.02 -1.32 13.10
CA ARG A 52 -13.07 -1.89 11.76
C ARG A 52 -12.01 -1.24 10.88
N VAL A 53 -11.29 -2.05 10.08
CA VAL A 53 -10.30 -1.53 9.14
C VAL A 53 -11.02 -0.80 8.00
N VAL A 54 -10.59 0.42 7.72
CA VAL A 54 -11.18 1.26 6.67
C VAL A 54 -10.18 1.61 5.56
N ALA A 55 -8.88 1.47 5.81
CA ALA A 55 -7.85 1.71 4.79
C ALA A 55 -6.63 0.86 5.13
N VAL A 56 -5.91 0.43 4.10
CA VAL A 56 -4.74 -0.45 4.24
C VAL A 56 -3.65 0.00 3.29
N ALA A 57 -2.40 -0.10 3.72
CA ALA A 57 -1.23 0.09 2.88
C ALA A 57 -0.21 -1.01 3.14
N GLY A 58 0.41 -1.47 2.05
CA GLY A 58 1.57 -2.34 2.12
C GLY A 58 2.77 -1.59 1.54
N TYR A 59 3.91 -1.67 2.19
CA TYR A 59 5.09 -0.93 1.74
C TYR A 59 6.36 -1.68 2.13
N ARG A 60 7.45 -1.27 1.50
CA ARG A 60 8.79 -1.77 1.84
C ARG A 60 9.84 -0.71 1.55
N PHE A 61 10.97 -0.81 2.26
CA PHE A 61 12.15 0.01 1.98
C PHE A 61 13.09 -0.75 1.06
N GLY A 62 13.80 -0.02 0.21
CA GLY A 62 14.79 -0.61 -0.68
C GLY A 62 15.75 0.45 -1.17
N ALA A 63 16.69 0.03 -1.99
CA ALA A 63 17.64 0.95 -2.63
C ALA A 63 17.95 0.45 -4.02
N ASN A 64 18.15 1.38 -4.94
CA ASN A 64 18.59 1.06 -6.28
C ASN A 64 19.49 2.18 -6.82
N LEU A 65 20.14 1.90 -7.94
CA LEU A 65 21.08 2.86 -8.51
C LEU A 65 20.40 4.08 -9.11
N PHE A 66 19.13 3.95 -9.48
CA PHE A 66 18.38 5.03 -10.09
C PHE A 66 18.01 6.13 -9.11
N CYS A 67 17.44 5.77 -7.96
CA CYS A 67 16.89 6.75 -7.04
C CYS A 67 17.55 6.78 -5.66
N GLY A 68 18.43 5.82 -5.33
CA GLY A 68 18.99 5.70 -3.99
C GLY A 68 18.05 4.94 -3.07
N LYS A 69 17.92 5.37 -1.82
CA LYS A 69 17.02 4.72 -0.87
C LYS A 69 15.59 5.19 -1.09
N HIS A 70 14.65 4.25 -1.14
CA HIS A 70 13.25 4.62 -1.31
C HIS A 70 12.32 3.81 -0.42
N MET A 71 11.13 4.37 -0.18
CA MET A 71 9.98 3.61 0.29
C MET A 71 9.11 3.35 -0.92
N TYR A 72 8.85 2.08 -1.19
CA TYR A 72 7.94 1.69 -2.26
C TYR A 72 6.62 1.22 -1.66
N VAL A 73 5.52 1.82 -2.10
CA VAL A 73 4.18 1.44 -1.64
C VAL A 73 3.62 0.41 -2.60
N ASP A 74 3.54 -0.84 -2.15
CA ASP A 74 3.01 -1.95 -2.94
C ASP A 74 1.50 -1.83 -3.11
N ASP A 75 0.81 -1.41 -2.05
CA ASP A 75 -0.65 -1.41 -1.99
C ASP A 75 -1.12 -0.19 -1.20
N LEU A 76 -2.18 0.45 -1.70
CA LEU A 76 -2.85 1.52 -0.97
C LEU A 76 -4.32 1.49 -1.37
N VAL A 77 -5.19 1.22 -0.39
CA VAL A 77 -6.61 1.06 -0.67
C VAL A 77 -7.46 1.55 0.50
N THR A 78 -8.53 2.27 0.17
CA THR A 78 -9.57 2.64 1.13
C THR A 78 -10.82 1.82 0.80
N ALA A 79 -11.51 1.32 1.83
CA ALA A 79 -12.75 0.59 1.63
C ALA A 79 -13.74 1.45 0.83
N ASP A 80 -14.43 0.83 -0.14
CA ASP A 80 -15.38 1.56 -1.00
C ASP A 80 -16.41 2.35 -0.20
N ALA A 81 -16.94 1.73 0.86
CA ALA A 81 -17.95 2.36 1.72
C ALA A 81 -17.40 3.56 2.49
N GLU A 82 -16.09 3.75 2.53
CA GLU A 82 -15.40 4.76 3.31
C GLU A 82 -14.68 5.80 2.45
N ARG A 83 -14.92 5.81 1.15
CA ARG A 83 -14.30 6.77 0.24
C ARG A 83 -14.74 8.19 0.55
N SER A 84 -13.87 9.15 0.21
CA SER A 84 -14.11 10.60 0.38
C SER A 84 -14.13 11.07 1.83
N LYS A 85 -13.68 10.23 2.77
CA LYS A 85 -13.56 10.60 4.18
C LYS A 85 -12.13 10.99 4.58
N GLY A 86 -11.20 11.01 3.62
CA GLY A 86 -9.83 11.43 3.87
C GLY A 86 -8.90 10.35 4.40
N HIS A 87 -9.34 9.09 4.48
CA HIS A 87 -8.50 7.99 4.99
C HIS A 87 -7.28 7.72 4.10
N GLY A 88 -7.46 7.73 2.78
CA GLY A 88 -6.36 7.52 1.85
C GLY A 88 -5.31 8.61 1.96
N ARG A 89 -5.75 9.85 2.10
CA ARG A 89 -4.87 11.00 2.27
C ARG A 89 -4.09 10.90 3.58
N GLU A 90 -4.77 10.55 4.65
CA GLU A 90 -4.14 10.37 5.96
C GLU A 90 -3.07 9.28 5.90
N LEU A 91 -3.40 8.15 5.29
CA LEU A 91 -2.48 7.02 5.19
C LEU A 91 -1.27 7.36 4.31
N LEU A 92 -1.50 8.00 3.17
CA LEU A 92 -0.42 8.41 2.28
C LEU A 92 0.53 9.41 2.97
N ALA A 93 -0.03 10.38 3.69
CA ALA A 93 0.76 11.37 4.42
C ALA A 93 1.60 10.70 5.52
N TRP A 94 1.03 9.74 6.22
CA TRP A 94 1.74 8.98 7.25
C TRP A 94 2.91 8.19 6.66
N LEU A 95 2.69 7.53 5.53
CA LEU A 95 3.74 6.78 4.83
C LEU A 95 4.86 7.70 4.37
N ARG A 96 4.51 8.83 3.80
CA ARG A 96 5.49 9.82 3.33
C ARG A 96 6.35 10.34 4.47
N ALA A 97 5.71 10.64 5.61
CA ALA A 97 6.44 11.09 6.80
C ALA A 97 7.39 10.01 7.31
N LEU A 98 6.95 8.74 7.29
CA LEU A 98 7.79 7.61 7.68
C LEU A 98 8.99 7.46 6.75
N ALA A 99 8.80 7.69 5.46
CA ALA A 99 9.89 7.66 4.48
C ALA A 99 10.93 8.74 4.79
N VAL A 100 10.48 9.94 5.13
CA VAL A 100 11.38 11.05 5.52
C VAL A 100 12.14 10.67 6.79
N GLU A 101 11.47 10.12 7.79
CA GLU A 101 12.09 9.70 9.04
C GLU A 101 13.16 8.64 8.84
N ASN A 102 13.01 7.82 7.81
CA ASN A 102 13.95 6.75 7.50
C ASN A 102 14.99 7.17 6.45
N ASP A 103 15.12 8.48 6.23
CA ASP A 103 16.14 9.06 5.35
C ASP A 103 16.06 8.54 3.92
N CYS A 104 14.85 8.36 3.41
CA CYS A 104 14.65 7.95 2.03
C CYS A 104 14.86 9.13 1.08
N ASP A 105 15.44 8.84 -0.08
CA ASP A 105 15.61 9.82 -1.16
C ASP A 105 14.32 9.97 -1.97
N VAL A 106 13.54 8.87 -2.07
CA VAL A 106 12.34 8.82 -2.91
C VAL A 106 11.24 8.07 -2.20
N PHE A 107 10.01 8.51 -2.43
CA PHE A 107 8.77 7.86 -2.00
C PHE A 107 7.97 7.60 -3.28
N ASP A 108 7.76 6.33 -3.63
CA ASP A 108 7.20 5.99 -4.94
C ASP A 108 6.23 4.82 -4.89
N LEU A 109 5.44 4.73 -5.95
CA LEU A 109 4.50 3.62 -6.15
C LEU A 109 4.19 3.50 -7.63
N ASP A 110 3.57 2.38 -8.00
CA ASP A 110 3.00 2.18 -9.32
C ASP A 110 1.49 2.11 -9.21
N SER A 111 0.79 2.58 -10.22
CA SER A 111 -0.67 2.49 -10.29
C SER A 111 -1.08 2.04 -11.67
N GLY A 112 -1.98 1.06 -11.74
CA GLY A 112 -2.46 0.56 -13.02
C GLY A 112 -3.01 1.67 -13.90
N VAL A 113 -2.76 1.58 -15.21
CA VAL A 113 -3.13 2.65 -16.15
C VAL A 113 -4.64 2.89 -16.18
N GLN A 114 -5.44 1.90 -15.80
CA GLN A 114 -6.90 1.99 -15.79
C GLN A 114 -7.46 2.72 -14.55
N ARG A 115 -6.63 2.92 -13.51
CA ARG A 115 -7.08 3.46 -12.23
C ARG A 115 -7.05 4.99 -12.22
N LYS A 116 -7.91 5.61 -13.03
CA LYS A 116 -7.88 7.07 -13.26
C LYS A 116 -8.12 7.90 -12.01
N ARG A 117 -9.01 7.44 -11.11
CA ARG A 117 -9.26 8.16 -9.87
C ARG A 117 -8.05 8.15 -8.94
N ALA A 118 -7.34 7.01 -8.90
CA ALA A 118 -6.12 6.91 -8.11
C ALA A 118 -5.05 7.86 -8.66
N HIS A 119 -4.90 7.94 -9.99
CA HIS A 119 -3.94 8.86 -10.60
C HIS A 119 -4.22 10.30 -10.22
N ALA A 120 -5.49 10.72 -10.31
CA ALA A 120 -5.87 12.08 -9.92
C ALA A 120 -5.56 12.34 -8.45
N PHE A 121 -5.79 11.34 -7.59
CA PHE A 121 -5.47 11.43 -6.17
C PHE A 121 -3.98 11.65 -5.94
N TYR A 122 -3.12 10.83 -6.56
CA TYR A 122 -1.67 10.96 -6.38
C TYR A 122 -1.15 12.31 -6.87
N LEU A 123 -1.62 12.77 -8.02
CA LEU A 123 -1.23 14.08 -8.55
C LEU A 123 -1.66 15.21 -7.60
N ARG A 124 -2.87 15.13 -7.05
CA ARG A 124 -3.37 16.12 -6.11
C ARG A 124 -2.56 16.14 -4.81
N GLU A 125 -2.03 14.97 -4.40
CA GLU A 125 -1.21 14.87 -3.20
C GLU A 125 0.27 15.20 -3.45
N GLY A 126 0.61 15.73 -4.61
CA GLY A 126 1.94 16.25 -4.90
C GLY A 126 2.92 15.25 -5.50
N MET A 127 2.45 14.08 -5.91
CA MET A 127 3.28 13.12 -6.62
C MET A 127 3.25 13.42 -8.12
N GLU A 128 4.27 12.96 -8.84
CA GLU A 128 4.31 13.13 -10.29
C GLU A 128 4.43 11.79 -10.99
N LEU A 129 3.93 11.72 -12.21
CA LEU A 129 4.10 10.56 -13.07
C LEU A 129 5.50 10.63 -13.67
N SER A 130 6.43 9.86 -13.12
CA SER A 130 7.85 9.99 -13.46
C SER A 130 8.38 8.86 -14.34
N SER A 131 7.65 7.75 -14.46
CA SER A 131 8.10 6.65 -15.33
C SER A 131 6.92 5.76 -15.71
N TYR A 132 7.18 4.85 -16.66
CA TYR A 132 6.20 3.85 -17.08
C TYR A 132 6.67 2.47 -16.62
N HIS A 133 5.74 1.68 -16.14
CA HIS A 133 6.01 0.32 -15.68
C HIS A 133 5.73 -0.66 -16.81
N PHE A 134 6.72 -1.45 -17.19
CA PHE A 134 6.56 -2.49 -18.24
C PHE A 134 6.62 -3.86 -17.59
N SER A 135 5.70 -4.73 -17.94
CA SER A 135 5.65 -6.07 -17.35
C SER A 135 5.18 -7.11 -18.36
N VAL A 136 5.57 -8.35 -18.12
CA VAL A 136 5.03 -9.51 -18.83
C VAL A 136 4.75 -10.58 -17.78
N ARG A 137 3.56 -11.18 -17.86
CA ARG A 137 3.20 -12.23 -16.93
C ARG A 137 3.77 -13.54 -17.42
N LEU A 138 4.53 -14.22 -16.55
CA LEU A 138 5.20 -15.48 -16.92
C LEU A 138 4.42 -16.72 -16.52
N LYS A 139 3.45 -16.57 -15.61
CA LYS A 139 2.58 -17.66 -15.17
C LYS A 139 1.14 -17.18 -15.16
N PRO A 140 0.15 -18.04 -15.50
CA PRO A 140 -1.24 -17.64 -15.39
C PRO A 140 -1.60 -17.39 -13.93
N ARG A 141 -2.51 -16.47 -13.72
CA ARG A 141 -2.99 -16.14 -12.37
C ARG A 141 -4.10 -17.06 -11.95
#